data_998e405e1aa9a76059071620ee129c40
#
_entry.id   998e405e1aa9a76059071620ee129c40
#
_cell.length_a   1.000
_cell.length_b   1.000
_cell.length_c   1.000
_cell.angle_alpha   90.00
_cell.angle_beta   90.00
_cell.angle_gamma   90.00
#
_symmetry.space_group_name_H-M   'P 1'
#
loop_
_entity.id
_entity.type
_entity.pdbx_description
1 polymer ?
#
loop_
_entity_poly.entity_id
_entity_poly.type
_entity_poly.pdbx_seq_one_letter_code
_entity_poly.pdbx_strand_id
1 'polypeptide(L)'
;MSFLSFALLQERLVEVLRSRVRNGETTERGLAKLTGVSQPHMHNVLKGQRLLSGELADLILQTLHLSALDLMEREEMVAFLNRNANLEARAVPIPVLEGLLGPGLPLPRQVPSPLVHTVPHQQAVSATQPVVVQLADDPEMRSIFEAGDYVLLDQSETLRTHFHPLSFYVVNTPTGALVRAIRRDANELVLLTNTAYEGPLAGLPRLALESADLLGLVLARVVWLTRRRRWDDLSATA
;
A
#
# COMPACT_ATOMS: atom_id res chain seq x y z
N MET A 1 -6.97 -14.41 26.00
CA MET A 1 -6.54 -14.28 24.59
C MET A 1 -5.24 -13.48 24.59
N SER A 2 -4.13 -14.12 24.27
CA SER A 2 -2.84 -13.43 24.15
C SER A 2 -2.87 -12.58 22.88
N PHE A 3 -2.65 -11.28 23.00
CA PHE A 3 -2.52 -10.42 21.82
C PHE A 3 -1.15 -10.68 21.20
N LEU A 4 -1.12 -10.95 19.91
CA LEU A 4 0.13 -11.02 19.16
C LEU A 4 0.86 -9.68 19.30
N SER A 5 1.99 -9.67 19.99
CA SER A 5 2.83 -8.50 20.18
C SER A 5 4.16 -8.67 19.45
N PHE A 6 4.79 -7.55 19.10
CA PHE A 6 6.12 -7.59 18.48
C PHE A 6 7.16 -8.28 19.38
N ALA A 7 7.07 -8.06 20.69
CA ALA A 7 7.93 -8.73 21.67
C ALA A 7 7.77 -10.27 21.61
N LEU A 8 6.54 -10.76 21.54
CA LEU A 8 6.27 -12.20 21.42
C LEU A 8 6.84 -12.77 20.10
N LEU A 9 6.72 -12.05 19.00
CA LEU A 9 7.31 -12.47 17.73
C LEU A 9 8.84 -12.54 17.81
N GLN A 10 9.47 -11.57 18.48
CA GLN A 10 10.92 -11.57 18.68
C GLN A 10 11.36 -12.77 19.55
N GLU A 11 10.63 -13.09 20.63
CA GLU A 11 10.90 -14.26 21.46
C GLU A 11 10.81 -15.56 20.65
N ARG A 12 9.78 -15.72 19.82
CA ARG A 12 9.59 -16.88 18.95
C ARG A 12 10.67 -16.98 17.89
N LEU A 13 11.09 -15.85 17.29
CA LEU A 13 12.20 -15.85 16.35
C LEU A 13 13.48 -16.36 17.03
N VAL A 14 13.78 -15.91 18.24
CA VAL A 14 14.93 -16.40 19.00
C VAL A 14 14.81 -17.92 19.28
N GLU A 15 13.63 -18.42 19.58
CA GLU A 15 13.41 -19.86 19.82
C GLU A 15 13.58 -20.69 18.53
N VAL A 16 13.11 -20.18 17.40
CA VAL A 16 13.37 -20.79 16.08
C VAL A 16 14.89 -20.87 15.81
N LEU A 17 15.63 -19.81 16.10
CA LEU A 17 17.09 -19.80 15.94
C LEU A 17 17.78 -20.81 16.86
N ARG A 18 17.36 -20.88 18.12
CA ARG A 18 17.85 -21.87 19.09
C ARG A 18 17.58 -23.30 18.61
N SER A 19 16.39 -23.56 18.11
CA SER A 19 16.01 -24.86 17.58
C SER A 19 16.90 -25.25 16.39
N ARG A 20 17.11 -24.36 15.44
CA ARG A 20 17.99 -24.61 14.27
C ARG A 20 19.45 -24.88 14.68
N VAL A 21 19.96 -24.15 15.68
CA VAL A 21 21.30 -24.42 16.22
C VAL A 21 21.36 -25.76 16.92
N ARG A 22 20.38 -26.11 17.75
CA ARG A 22 20.29 -27.38 18.45
C ARG A 22 20.16 -28.59 17.51
N ASN A 23 19.44 -28.40 16.41
CA ASN A 23 19.24 -29.43 15.39
C ASN A 23 20.44 -29.56 14.42
N GLY A 24 21.44 -28.71 14.55
CA GLY A 24 22.61 -28.72 13.67
C GLY A 24 22.39 -28.13 12.28
N GLU A 25 21.23 -27.50 12.03
CA GLU A 25 20.93 -26.82 10.76
C GLU A 25 21.81 -25.60 10.52
N THR A 26 22.26 -24.99 11.60
CA THR A 26 23.19 -23.85 11.60
C THR A 26 24.03 -23.81 12.86
N THR A 27 24.94 -22.86 12.96
CA THR A 27 25.75 -22.63 14.17
C THR A 27 25.64 -21.16 14.59
N GLU A 28 25.90 -20.86 15.89
CA GLU A 28 25.95 -19.47 16.36
C GLU A 28 26.92 -18.61 15.52
N ARG A 29 28.06 -19.18 15.15
CA ARG A 29 29.04 -18.53 14.28
C ARG A 29 28.50 -18.35 12.86
N GLY A 30 27.77 -19.31 12.34
CA GLY A 30 27.10 -19.24 11.04
C GLY A 30 26.05 -18.13 11.02
N LEU A 31 25.18 -18.06 12.02
CA LEU A 31 24.20 -17.00 12.17
C LEU A 31 24.86 -15.62 12.29
N ALA A 32 25.90 -15.51 13.11
CA ALA A 32 26.66 -14.27 13.26
C ALA A 32 27.26 -13.79 11.92
N LYS A 33 27.82 -14.72 11.13
CA LYS A 33 28.39 -14.40 9.81
C LYS A 33 27.31 -13.97 8.81
N LEU A 34 26.15 -14.65 8.81
CA LEU A 34 25.03 -14.35 7.91
C LEU A 34 24.40 -12.98 8.19
N THR A 35 24.37 -12.59 9.46
CA THR A 35 23.75 -11.33 9.90
C THR A 35 24.72 -10.18 10.11
N GLY A 36 26.02 -10.41 9.88
CA GLY A 36 27.04 -9.39 10.05
C GLY A 36 27.32 -8.95 11.49
N VAL A 37 26.74 -9.63 12.50
CA VAL A 37 27.00 -9.33 13.92
C VAL A 37 28.15 -10.18 14.46
N SER A 38 28.75 -9.77 15.59
CA SER A 38 29.78 -10.56 16.23
C SER A 38 29.20 -11.85 16.86
N GLN A 39 30.00 -12.92 16.90
CA GLN A 39 29.59 -14.18 17.53
C GLN A 39 29.16 -14.00 19.00
N PRO A 40 29.88 -13.23 19.87
CA PRO A 40 29.44 -12.93 21.22
C PRO A 40 28.08 -12.22 21.28
N HIS A 41 27.79 -11.33 20.32
CA HIS A 41 26.48 -10.69 20.24
C HIS A 41 25.39 -11.70 19.95
N MET A 42 25.56 -12.54 18.92
CA MET A 42 24.62 -13.59 18.58
C MET A 42 24.41 -14.57 19.74
N HIS A 43 25.48 -14.97 20.42
CA HIS A 43 25.42 -15.83 21.60
C HIS A 43 24.55 -15.20 22.71
N ASN A 44 24.75 -13.93 23.03
CA ASN A 44 23.98 -13.23 24.06
C ASN A 44 22.49 -13.10 23.68
N VAL A 45 22.18 -12.89 22.39
CA VAL A 45 20.80 -12.89 21.89
C VAL A 45 20.17 -14.26 22.06
N LEU A 46 20.87 -15.32 21.62
CA LEU A 46 20.38 -16.69 21.76
C LEU A 46 20.24 -17.13 23.23
N LYS A 47 21.02 -16.60 24.14
CA LYS A 47 20.89 -16.84 25.60
C LYS A 47 19.81 -15.97 26.26
N GLY A 48 19.23 -15.02 25.55
CA GLY A 48 18.25 -14.08 26.11
C GLY A 48 18.88 -13.02 27.02
N GLN A 49 20.21 -12.90 27.02
CA GLN A 49 20.94 -11.87 27.79
C GLN A 49 20.93 -10.51 27.08
N ARG A 50 20.55 -10.49 25.81
CA ARG A 50 20.41 -9.28 25.01
C ARG A 50 19.16 -9.38 24.16
N LEU A 51 18.41 -8.27 24.10
CA LEU A 51 17.24 -8.16 23.24
C LEU A 51 17.63 -8.18 21.77
N LEU A 52 16.84 -8.85 20.96
CA LEU A 52 16.94 -8.79 19.52
C LEU A 52 16.41 -7.43 19.04
N SER A 53 17.26 -6.63 18.36
CA SER A 53 16.77 -5.36 17.77
C SER A 53 15.86 -5.64 16.57
N GLY A 54 14.97 -4.70 16.25
CA GLY A 54 14.08 -4.83 15.09
C GLY A 54 14.85 -5.01 13.78
N GLU A 55 15.89 -4.21 13.57
CA GLU A 55 16.75 -4.30 12.38
C GLU A 55 17.43 -5.67 12.24
N LEU A 56 17.91 -6.22 13.36
CA LEU A 56 18.52 -7.55 13.36
C LEU A 56 17.46 -8.64 13.14
N ALA A 57 16.26 -8.47 13.69
CA ALA A 57 15.14 -9.39 13.45
C ALA A 57 14.77 -9.43 11.96
N ASP A 58 14.61 -8.27 11.33
CA ASP A 58 14.28 -8.17 9.90
C ASP A 58 15.36 -8.79 9.03
N LEU A 59 16.63 -8.55 9.34
CA LEU A 59 17.75 -9.15 8.62
C LEU A 59 17.77 -10.68 8.76
N ILE A 60 17.48 -11.21 9.95
CA ILE A 60 17.37 -12.65 10.19
C ILE A 60 16.23 -13.25 9.40
N LEU A 61 15.04 -12.64 9.44
CA LEU A 61 13.87 -13.09 8.69
C LEU A 61 14.19 -13.17 7.20
N GLN A 62 14.76 -12.12 6.62
CA GLN A 62 15.17 -12.08 5.21
C GLN A 62 16.19 -13.17 4.88
N THR A 63 17.24 -13.29 5.69
CA THR A 63 18.34 -14.23 5.44
C THR A 63 17.89 -15.70 5.54
N LEU A 64 16.96 -15.99 6.43
CA LEU A 64 16.42 -17.33 6.63
C LEU A 64 15.15 -17.61 5.81
N HIS A 65 14.74 -16.67 4.95
CA HIS A 65 13.50 -16.72 4.16
C HIS A 65 12.26 -17.01 5.03
N LEU A 66 12.21 -16.42 6.21
CA LEU A 66 11.07 -16.49 7.13
C LEU A 66 10.23 -15.21 7.03
N SER A 67 8.95 -15.36 7.21
CA SER A 67 8.00 -14.25 7.39
C SER A 67 7.54 -14.17 8.85
N ALA A 68 6.93 -13.08 9.24
CA ALA A 68 6.29 -12.96 10.55
C ALA A 68 5.17 -14.00 10.74
N LEU A 69 4.55 -14.47 9.65
CA LEU A 69 3.53 -15.51 9.69
C LEU A 69 4.09 -16.87 10.12
N ASP A 70 5.36 -17.17 9.78
CA ASP A 70 6.02 -18.41 10.16
C ASP A 70 6.32 -18.49 11.67
N LEU A 71 6.22 -17.36 12.37
CA LEU A 71 6.39 -17.24 13.81
C LEU A 71 5.05 -17.32 14.58
N MET A 72 3.92 -17.38 13.87
CA MET A 72 2.59 -17.46 14.49
C MET A 72 2.23 -18.90 14.81
N GLU A 73 1.54 -19.10 15.92
CA GLU A 73 0.90 -20.36 16.21
C GLU A 73 -0.33 -20.56 15.32
N ARG A 74 -0.70 -21.82 15.12
CA ARG A 74 -1.82 -22.17 14.22
C ARG A 74 -3.12 -21.45 14.62
N GLU A 75 -3.42 -21.40 15.90
CA GLU A 75 -4.62 -20.75 16.44
C GLU A 75 -4.59 -19.25 16.23
N GLU A 76 -3.43 -18.63 16.35
CA GLU A 76 -3.22 -17.19 16.10
C GLU A 76 -3.35 -16.89 14.60
N MET A 77 -2.78 -17.74 13.75
CA MET A 77 -2.93 -17.63 12.30
C MET A 77 -4.40 -17.70 11.88
N VAL A 78 -5.15 -18.69 12.41
CA VAL A 78 -6.58 -18.84 12.14
C VAL A 78 -7.35 -17.62 12.65
N ALA A 79 -7.03 -17.13 13.85
CA ALA A 79 -7.67 -15.93 14.41
C ALA A 79 -7.36 -14.67 13.60
N PHE A 80 -6.12 -14.54 13.11
CA PHE A 80 -5.69 -13.44 12.23
C PHE A 80 -6.43 -13.49 10.89
N LEU A 81 -6.47 -14.65 10.24
CA LEU A 81 -7.18 -14.84 8.97
C LEU A 81 -8.67 -14.60 9.12
N ASN A 82 -9.32 -15.13 10.17
CA ASN A 82 -10.74 -14.94 10.43
C ASN A 82 -11.08 -13.46 10.73
N ARG A 83 -10.20 -12.75 11.45
CA ARG A 83 -10.36 -11.33 11.73
C ARG A 83 -10.30 -10.52 10.45
N ASN A 84 -9.32 -10.81 9.59
CA ASN A 84 -9.15 -10.12 8.32
C ASN A 84 -10.26 -10.49 7.34
N ALA A 85 -10.65 -11.74 7.23
CA ALA A 85 -11.79 -12.17 6.42
C ALA A 85 -13.11 -11.50 6.85
N ASN A 86 -13.33 -11.35 8.16
CA ASN A 86 -14.52 -10.63 8.67
C ASN A 86 -14.44 -9.12 8.44
N LEU A 87 -13.24 -8.53 8.38
CA LEU A 87 -13.07 -7.12 8.04
C LEU A 87 -13.25 -6.88 6.54
N GLU A 88 -12.78 -7.79 5.70
CA GLU A 88 -13.01 -7.74 4.24
C GLU A 88 -14.48 -8.00 3.89
N ALA A 89 -15.17 -8.86 4.63
CA ALA A 89 -16.60 -9.13 4.44
C ALA A 89 -17.51 -7.95 4.86
N ARG A 90 -17.00 -7.01 5.67
CA ARG A 90 -17.74 -5.79 6.01
C ARG A 90 -17.56 -4.76 4.91
N ALA A 91 -18.59 -4.54 4.16
CA ALA A 91 -18.65 -3.51 3.14
C ALA A 91 -19.31 -2.25 3.70
N VAL A 92 -18.76 -1.08 3.38
CA VAL A 92 -19.27 0.23 3.80
C VAL A 92 -19.75 0.99 2.57
N PRO A 93 -20.98 1.52 2.56
CA PRO A 93 -21.45 2.37 1.47
C PRO A 93 -20.73 3.73 1.55
N ILE A 94 -20.04 4.09 0.49
CA ILE A 94 -19.35 5.39 0.35
C ILE A 94 -20.05 6.19 -0.76
N PRO A 95 -20.29 7.50 -0.58
CA PRO A 95 -20.89 8.32 -1.61
C PRO A 95 -20.04 8.34 -2.88
N VAL A 96 -20.70 8.24 -4.04
CA VAL A 96 -20.06 8.40 -5.34
C VAL A 96 -20.17 9.88 -5.74
N LEU A 97 -19.08 10.48 -6.18
CA LEU A 97 -19.09 11.86 -6.70
C LEU A 97 -19.85 11.90 -8.03
N GLU A 98 -20.59 12.99 -8.24
CA GLU A 98 -21.28 13.20 -9.50
C GLU A 98 -20.32 13.61 -10.60
N GLY A 99 -20.26 12.85 -11.68
CA GLY A 99 -19.37 13.07 -12.84
C GLY A 99 -18.32 11.99 -12.97
N LEU A 100 -17.50 12.12 -14.01
CA LEU A 100 -16.38 11.23 -14.29
C LEU A 100 -15.06 11.97 -14.05
N LEU A 101 -14.05 11.24 -13.59
CA LEU A 101 -12.71 11.75 -13.41
C LEU A 101 -11.82 11.29 -14.57
N GLY A 102 -11.22 12.24 -15.31
CA GLY A 102 -10.35 11.91 -16.43
C GLY A 102 -9.99 13.10 -17.32
N PRO A 103 -9.20 12.88 -18.37
CA PRO A 103 -8.69 13.91 -19.26
C PRO A 103 -9.81 14.76 -19.89
N GLY A 104 -9.64 16.09 -19.85
CA GLY A 104 -10.59 17.01 -20.45
C GLY A 104 -11.91 17.19 -19.71
N LEU A 105 -12.08 16.52 -18.58
CA LEU A 105 -13.31 16.59 -17.77
C LEU A 105 -13.10 17.50 -16.56
N PRO A 106 -14.16 18.25 -16.16
CA PRO A 106 -14.09 19.00 -14.91
C PRO A 106 -13.96 18.07 -13.72
N LEU A 107 -13.38 18.58 -12.63
CA LEU A 107 -13.35 17.84 -11.38
C LEU A 107 -14.78 17.45 -10.95
N PRO A 108 -15.03 16.17 -10.62
CA PRO A 108 -16.32 15.74 -10.13
C PRO A 108 -16.77 16.55 -8.92
N ARG A 109 -18.05 16.90 -8.89
CA ARG A 109 -18.61 17.72 -7.83
C ARG A 109 -18.75 16.90 -6.54
N GLN A 110 -18.38 17.51 -5.43
CA GLN A 110 -18.65 16.98 -4.08
C GLN A 110 -20.12 17.20 -3.68
N VAL A 111 -21.04 16.87 -4.57
CA VAL A 111 -22.47 16.88 -4.27
C VAL A 111 -22.83 15.46 -3.82
N PRO A 112 -23.60 15.31 -2.72
CA PRO A 112 -24.07 13.99 -2.33
C PRO A 112 -24.89 13.38 -3.48
N SER A 113 -24.31 12.44 -4.20
CA SER A 113 -25.05 11.63 -5.16
C SER A 113 -25.91 10.63 -4.38
N PRO A 114 -27.12 10.30 -4.83
CA PRO A 114 -27.88 9.19 -4.27
C PRO A 114 -27.20 7.84 -4.52
N LEU A 115 -26.17 7.83 -5.38
CA LEU A 115 -25.39 6.63 -5.67
C LEU A 115 -24.34 6.41 -4.58
N VAL A 116 -24.30 5.19 -4.08
CA VAL A 116 -23.27 4.72 -3.16
C VAL A 116 -22.55 3.54 -3.78
N HIS A 117 -21.25 3.46 -3.55
CA HIS A 117 -20.44 2.31 -3.93
C HIS A 117 -19.96 1.59 -2.66
N THR A 118 -20.02 0.28 -2.71
CA THR A 118 -19.64 -0.54 -1.56
C THR A 118 -18.14 -0.80 -1.57
N VAL A 119 -17.49 -0.40 -0.51
CA VAL A 119 -16.03 -0.48 -0.34
C VAL A 119 -15.69 -1.35 0.87
N PRO A 120 -14.62 -2.17 0.84
CA PRO A 120 -14.20 -2.92 2.00
C PRO A 120 -13.98 -2.01 3.22
N HIS A 121 -14.49 -2.42 4.37
CA HIS A 121 -14.46 -1.61 5.61
C HIS A 121 -13.05 -1.11 5.96
N GLN A 122 -12.04 -1.95 5.82
CA GLN A 122 -10.66 -1.59 6.12
C GLN A 122 -10.18 -0.39 5.29
N GLN A 123 -10.54 -0.35 4.01
CA GLN A 123 -10.16 0.74 3.12
C GLN A 123 -10.94 2.02 3.44
N ALA A 124 -12.22 1.88 3.78
CA ALA A 124 -13.08 3.01 4.10
C ALA A 124 -12.66 3.71 5.40
N VAL A 125 -12.34 2.96 6.47
CA VAL A 125 -11.99 3.54 7.78
C VAL A 125 -10.58 4.10 7.86
N SER A 126 -9.69 3.67 6.96
CA SER A 126 -8.32 4.21 6.90
C SER A 126 -8.24 5.51 6.12
N ALA A 127 -9.26 5.84 5.33
CA ALA A 127 -9.28 7.03 4.50
C ALA A 127 -9.94 8.23 5.22
N THR A 128 -9.36 9.40 5.04
CA THR A 128 -9.91 10.68 5.52
C THR A 128 -10.84 11.27 4.48
N GLN A 129 -12.08 11.58 4.89
CA GLN A 129 -13.12 12.09 4.00
C GLN A 129 -13.27 11.23 2.73
N PRO A 130 -13.52 9.92 2.89
CA PRO A 130 -13.55 8.99 1.77
C PRO A 130 -14.68 9.32 0.79
N VAL A 131 -14.35 9.36 -0.48
CA VAL A 131 -15.31 9.48 -1.58
C VAL A 131 -14.94 8.52 -2.68
N VAL A 132 -15.94 8.06 -3.43
CA VAL A 132 -15.71 7.23 -4.60
C VAL A 132 -15.98 8.05 -5.85
N VAL A 133 -15.18 7.85 -6.89
CA VAL A 133 -15.37 8.47 -8.19
C VAL A 133 -15.23 7.43 -9.29
N GLN A 134 -16.00 7.57 -10.35
CA GLN A 134 -15.89 6.74 -11.54
C GLN A 134 -14.89 7.36 -12.51
N LEU A 135 -14.01 6.52 -13.10
CA LEU A 135 -13.02 6.96 -14.05
C LEU A 135 -13.56 7.01 -15.47
N ALA A 136 -13.20 8.07 -16.19
CA ALA A 136 -13.32 8.16 -17.65
C ALA A 136 -12.17 7.39 -18.33
N ASP A 137 -12.26 7.26 -19.66
CA ASP A 137 -11.18 6.70 -20.44
C ASP A 137 -9.94 7.61 -20.40
N ASP A 138 -8.81 7.04 -20.05
CA ASP A 138 -7.51 7.71 -20.05
C ASP A 138 -6.49 6.84 -20.78
N PRO A 139 -6.21 7.14 -22.07
CA PRO A 139 -5.29 6.34 -22.88
C PRO A 139 -3.89 6.15 -22.26
N GLU A 140 -3.43 7.14 -21.48
CA GLU A 140 -2.11 7.10 -20.86
C GLU A 140 -2.05 6.19 -19.63
N MET A 141 -3.22 5.75 -19.12
CA MET A 141 -3.33 4.93 -17.89
C MET A 141 -4.06 3.61 -18.11
N ARG A 142 -4.44 3.26 -19.33
CA ARG A 142 -5.28 2.07 -19.67
C ARG A 142 -4.76 0.73 -19.17
N SER A 143 -3.46 0.57 -18.97
CA SER A 143 -2.94 -0.68 -18.42
C SER A 143 -3.17 -0.83 -16.92
N ILE A 144 -3.48 0.26 -16.23
CA ILE A 144 -3.68 0.32 -14.77
C ILE A 144 -5.15 0.54 -14.46
N PHE A 145 -5.79 1.49 -15.15
CA PHE A 145 -7.19 1.89 -14.97
C PHE A 145 -7.97 1.76 -16.27
N GLU A 146 -9.19 1.27 -16.18
CA GLU A 146 -10.11 1.18 -17.32
C GLU A 146 -11.26 2.18 -17.17
N ALA A 147 -11.83 2.60 -18.29
CA ALA A 147 -13.03 3.43 -18.28
C ALA A 147 -14.17 2.72 -17.55
N GLY A 148 -14.78 3.42 -16.59
CA GLY A 148 -15.84 2.87 -15.76
C GLY A 148 -15.38 2.24 -14.45
N ASP A 149 -14.07 2.11 -14.20
CA ASP A 149 -13.54 1.72 -12.90
C ASP A 149 -13.96 2.73 -11.83
N TYR A 150 -14.14 2.24 -10.59
CA TYR A 150 -14.38 3.10 -9.43
C TYR A 150 -13.13 3.12 -8.55
N VAL A 151 -12.72 4.31 -8.13
CA VAL A 151 -11.61 4.51 -7.21
C VAL A 151 -12.07 5.16 -5.92
N LEU A 152 -11.56 4.67 -4.79
CA LEU A 152 -11.73 5.30 -3.49
C LEU A 152 -10.61 6.31 -3.30
N LEU A 153 -10.99 7.52 -2.93
CA LEU A 153 -10.10 8.65 -2.71
C LEU A 153 -9.97 8.94 -1.21
N ASP A 154 -8.74 9.17 -0.78
CA ASP A 154 -8.40 9.72 0.52
C ASP A 154 -7.96 11.17 0.35
N GLN A 155 -8.66 12.09 1.01
CA GLN A 155 -8.42 13.53 0.92
C GLN A 155 -7.53 14.06 2.07
N SER A 156 -6.87 13.19 2.81
CA SER A 156 -5.96 13.56 3.90
C SER A 156 -4.87 14.53 3.40
N GLU A 157 -4.70 15.65 4.09
CA GLU A 157 -3.66 16.63 3.79
C GLU A 157 -2.26 16.00 3.83
N THR A 158 -2.00 15.14 4.81
CA THR A 158 -0.72 14.44 4.94
C THR A 158 -0.40 13.60 3.70
N LEU A 159 -1.37 12.86 3.16
CA LEU A 159 -1.16 12.03 1.98
C LEU A 159 -1.06 12.86 0.69
N ARG A 160 -1.63 14.05 0.67
CA ARG A 160 -1.57 15.00 -0.45
C ARG A 160 -0.27 15.79 -0.50
N THR A 161 0.48 15.82 0.58
CA THR A 161 1.76 16.55 0.70
C THR A 161 2.99 15.64 0.76
N HIS A 162 2.81 14.39 1.22
CA HIS A 162 3.88 13.39 1.31
C HIS A 162 3.62 12.25 0.32
N PHE A 163 4.27 12.32 -0.83
CA PHE A 163 4.04 11.38 -1.93
C PHE A 163 4.75 10.05 -1.72
N HIS A 164 3.99 8.98 -1.91
CA HIS A 164 4.55 7.63 -1.93
C HIS A 164 4.79 7.21 -3.39
N PRO A 165 5.99 6.70 -3.74
CA PRO A 165 6.39 6.44 -5.13
C PRO A 165 5.48 5.45 -5.88
N LEU A 166 4.83 4.53 -5.17
CA LEU A 166 3.95 3.50 -5.76
C LEU A 166 2.46 3.83 -5.64
N SER A 167 2.12 5.09 -5.43
CA SER A 167 0.73 5.51 -5.26
C SER A 167 0.26 6.43 -6.38
N PHE A 168 -1.05 6.38 -6.62
CA PHE A 168 -1.72 7.23 -7.58
C PHE A 168 -2.44 8.37 -6.85
N TYR A 169 -2.49 9.51 -7.49
CA TYR A 169 -3.05 10.75 -6.96
C TYR A 169 -3.98 11.38 -7.98
N VAL A 170 -5.02 12.02 -7.49
CA VAL A 170 -5.84 12.91 -8.31
C VAL A 170 -5.14 14.25 -8.38
N VAL A 171 -4.70 14.62 -9.57
CA VAL A 171 -3.96 15.86 -9.84
C VAL A 171 -4.83 16.81 -10.66
N ASN A 172 -5.01 18.02 -10.15
CA ASN A 172 -5.71 19.08 -10.85
C ASN A 172 -4.77 19.73 -11.87
N THR A 173 -5.16 19.71 -13.13
CA THR A 173 -4.40 20.31 -14.22
C THR A 173 -5.25 21.35 -14.95
N PRO A 174 -4.65 22.24 -15.76
CA PRO A 174 -5.42 23.18 -16.57
C PRO A 174 -6.44 22.54 -17.51
N THR A 175 -6.23 21.26 -17.86
CA THR A 175 -7.10 20.50 -18.76
C THR A 175 -8.06 19.58 -18.04
N GLY A 176 -8.12 19.61 -16.72
CA GLY A 176 -9.00 18.76 -15.91
C GLY A 176 -8.26 17.98 -14.82
N ALA A 177 -8.98 17.18 -14.08
CA ALA A 177 -8.41 16.37 -13.02
C ALA A 177 -8.03 14.97 -13.55
N LEU A 178 -6.80 14.56 -13.32
CA LEU A 178 -6.19 13.31 -13.80
C LEU A 178 -5.78 12.41 -12.65
N VAL A 179 -5.82 11.10 -12.87
CA VAL A 179 -5.19 10.12 -11.97
C VAL A 179 -3.79 9.81 -12.49
N ARG A 180 -2.76 10.13 -11.72
CA ARG A 180 -1.35 9.88 -12.07
C ARG A 180 -0.55 9.41 -10.86
N ALA A 181 0.47 8.62 -11.10
CA ALA A 181 1.58 8.56 -10.17
C ALA A 181 2.38 9.87 -10.32
N ILE A 182 2.92 10.36 -9.22
CA ILE A 182 3.63 11.65 -9.21
C ILE A 182 5.01 11.50 -8.60
N ARG A 183 5.95 12.26 -9.12
CA ARG A 183 7.30 12.41 -8.57
C ARG A 183 7.60 13.90 -8.41
N ARG A 184 8.12 14.26 -7.27
CA ARG A 184 8.63 15.61 -7.04
C ARG A 184 10.03 15.74 -7.62
N ASP A 185 10.23 16.72 -8.47
CA ASP A 185 11.52 17.08 -9.06
C ASP A 185 11.77 18.58 -8.82
N ALA A 186 12.63 18.89 -7.86
CA ALA A 186 12.88 20.26 -7.39
C ALA A 186 11.58 21.01 -7.04
N ASN A 187 11.19 21.95 -7.88
CA ASN A 187 10.00 22.79 -7.70
C ASN A 187 8.87 22.44 -8.67
N GLU A 188 8.83 21.19 -9.14
CA GLU A 188 7.83 20.69 -10.07
C GLU A 188 7.28 19.33 -9.61
N LEU A 189 6.04 19.04 -10.01
CA LEU A 189 5.46 17.69 -10.00
C LEU A 189 5.55 17.11 -11.40
N VAL A 190 6.23 16.00 -11.55
CA VAL A 190 6.26 15.21 -12.78
C VAL A 190 5.12 14.22 -12.74
N LEU A 191 4.25 14.25 -13.75
CA LEU A 191 3.12 13.34 -13.87
C LEU A 191 3.56 12.10 -14.65
N LEU A 192 3.55 10.95 -13.99
CA LEU A 192 3.99 9.70 -14.60
C LEU A 192 2.81 9.01 -15.28
N THR A 193 3.02 8.63 -16.52
CA THR A 193 2.12 7.81 -17.29
C THR A 193 2.49 6.33 -17.14
N ASN A 194 1.64 5.45 -17.64
CA ASN A 194 1.82 4.00 -17.62
C ASN A 194 3.21 3.51 -18.08
N THR A 195 3.76 4.15 -19.12
CA THR A 195 5.02 3.74 -19.74
C THR A 195 6.27 4.34 -19.09
N ALA A 196 6.13 5.26 -18.15
CA ALA A 196 7.23 6.09 -17.66
C ALA A 196 7.66 5.77 -16.22
N TYR A 197 7.17 4.68 -15.65
CA TYR A 197 7.43 4.34 -14.25
C TYR A 197 8.91 4.12 -13.91
N GLU A 198 9.69 3.61 -14.88
CA GLU A 198 11.13 3.32 -14.75
C GLU A 198 11.99 4.06 -15.78
N GLY A 199 11.38 4.88 -16.63
CA GLY A 199 12.06 5.58 -17.73
C GLY A 199 12.59 6.96 -17.35
N PRO A 200 13.30 7.60 -18.31
CA PRO A 200 13.74 8.98 -18.13
C PRO A 200 12.54 9.93 -18.01
N LEU A 201 12.64 10.89 -17.09
CA LEU A 201 11.58 11.88 -16.83
C LEU A 201 11.47 12.97 -17.93
N ALA A 202 12.32 12.89 -18.95
CA ALA A 202 12.32 13.85 -20.05
C ALA A 202 11.05 13.68 -20.91
N GLY A 203 10.37 14.79 -21.18
CA GLY A 203 9.16 14.80 -22.01
C GLY A 203 7.85 14.48 -21.29
N LEU A 204 7.89 14.15 -19.99
CA LEU A 204 6.68 13.95 -19.19
C LEU A 204 6.02 15.29 -18.82
N PRO A 205 4.68 15.32 -18.68
CA PRO A 205 3.97 16.50 -18.20
C PRO A 205 4.46 16.94 -16.82
N ARG A 206 4.66 18.24 -16.64
CA ARG A 206 5.15 18.85 -15.41
C ARG A 206 4.22 19.95 -14.95
N LEU A 207 4.03 20.05 -13.65
CA LEU A 207 3.28 21.13 -13.01
C LEU A 207 4.21 21.89 -12.06
N ALA A 208 4.31 23.21 -12.24
CA ALA A 208 5.08 24.04 -11.33
C ALA A 208 4.47 24.03 -9.92
N LEU A 209 5.32 23.88 -8.91
CA LEU A 209 4.97 24.01 -7.50
C LEU A 209 5.26 25.43 -7.05
N GLU A 210 4.27 26.27 -7.07
CA GLU A 210 4.33 27.50 -6.28
C GLU A 210 3.98 27.14 -4.84
N SER A 211 4.77 27.62 -3.87
CA SER A 211 4.81 27.14 -2.49
C SER A 211 3.47 27.15 -1.71
N ALA A 212 2.44 27.77 -2.25
CA ALA A 212 1.11 27.88 -1.64
C ALA A 212 0.06 26.92 -2.22
N ASP A 213 0.36 26.21 -3.32
CA ASP A 213 -0.69 25.60 -4.15
C ASP A 213 -0.67 24.06 -4.23
N LEU A 214 0.17 23.38 -3.43
CA LEU A 214 0.27 21.94 -3.51
C LEU A 214 -1.08 21.24 -3.23
N LEU A 215 -1.84 21.74 -2.27
CA LEU A 215 -3.16 21.21 -1.94
C LEU A 215 -4.23 21.56 -2.98
N GLY A 216 -4.02 22.61 -3.76
CA GLY A 216 -4.85 22.93 -4.93
C GLY A 216 -4.50 22.06 -6.15
N LEU A 217 -3.27 21.60 -6.25
CA LEU A 217 -2.80 20.72 -7.34
C LEU A 217 -3.08 19.24 -7.05
N VAL A 218 -2.78 18.74 -5.84
CA VAL A 218 -3.00 17.35 -5.46
C VAL A 218 -4.24 17.26 -4.58
N LEU A 219 -5.31 16.73 -5.13
CA LEU A 219 -6.65 16.75 -4.52
C LEU A 219 -6.94 15.57 -3.61
N ALA A 220 -6.41 14.39 -3.96
CA ALA A 220 -6.60 13.17 -3.19
C ALA A 220 -5.57 12.11 -3.57
N ARG A 221 -5.42 11.09 -2.73
CA ARG A 221 -4.72 9.85 -3.04
C ARG A 221 -5.71 8.75 -3.36
N VAL A 222 -5.44 7.96 -4.39
CA VAL A 222 -6.18 6.73 -4.68
C VAL A 222 -5.73 5.65 -3.71
N VAL A 223 -6.66 5.12 -2.91
CA VAL A 223 -6.36 4.11 -1.88
C VAL A 223 -6.99 2.75 -2.18
N TRP A 224 -7.91 2.67 -3.14
CA TRP A 224 -8.54 1.43 -3.56
C TRP A 224 -9.17 1.58 -4.94
N LEU A 225 -9.26 0.46 -5.69
CA LEU A 225 -9.81 0.36 -7.04
C LEU A 225 -10.78 -0.82 -7.10
N THR A 226 -11.95 -0.62 -7.70
CA THR A 226 -12.85 -1.69 -8.14
C THR A 226 -13.01 -1.65 -9.63
N ARG A 227 -12.68 -2.74 -10.29
CA ARG A 227 -12.93 -2.94 -11.72
C ARG A 227 -14.34 -3.49 -11.93
N ARG A 228 -15.10 -2.84 -12.80
CA ARG A 228 -16.39 -3.34 -13.24
C ARG A 228 -16.17 -4.49 -14.23
N ARG A 229 -16.30 -5.75 -13.78
CA ARG A 229 -16.32 -6.89 -14.70
C ARG A 229 -17.62 -6.83 -15.53
N ARG A 230 -17.50 -6.78 -16.84
CA ARG A 230 -18.65 -7.03 -17.72
C ARG A 230 -18.91 -8.54 -17.75
N TRP A 231 -20.19 -8.93 -17.78
CA TRP A 231 -20.59 -10.34 -17.93
C TRP A 231 -20.02 -10.96 -19.19
N ASP A 232 -19.79 -10.15 -20.23
CA ASP A 232 -19.25 -10.58 -21.53
C ASP A 232 -17.80 -11.08 -21.42
N ASP A 233 -17.02 -10.62 -20.42
CA ASP A 233 -15.63 -11.07 -20.20
C ASP A 233 -15.56 -12.48 -19.58
N LEU A 234 -16.66 -12.97 -18.99
CA LEU A 234 -16.72 -14.32 -18.41
C LEU A 234 -17.02 -15.41 -19.45
N SER A 235 -17.52 -15.04 -20.62
CA SER A 235 -17.83 -15.97 -21.72
C SER A 235 -16.64 -16.22 -22.66
N ALA A 236 -15.56 -15.45 -22.57
CA ALA A 236 -14.38 -15.56 -23.42
C ALA A 236 -13.29 -16.52 -22.87
N THR A 237 -13.51 -17.10 -21.69
CA THR A 237 -12.55 -18.01 -21.00
C THR A 237 -13.10 -19.43 -20.76
N ALA A 238 -14.20 -19.81 -21.44
CA ALA A 238 -14.77 -21.16 -21.38
C ALA A 238 -14.43 -21.95 -22.65
#